data_089716bfdfdc3358dcfd6dea1d5b89dd
#
_entry.id   089716bfdfdc3358dcfd6dea1d5b89dd
#
_cell.length_a   1.000
_cell.length_b   1.000
_cell.length_c   1.000
_cell.angle_alpha   90.00
_cell.angle_beta   90.00
_cell.angle_gamma   90.00
#
_symmetry.space_group_name_H-M   'P 1'
#
loop_
_entity.id
_entity.type
_entity.pdbx_description
1 polymer ?
#
loop_
_entity_poly.entity_id
_entity_poly.type
_entity_poly.pdbx_seq_one_letter_code
_entity_poly.pdbx_strand_id
1 'polypeptide(L)'
;VEVHNVRYSYRKLFLMMLKMHVDTFLYRYEGATVKKLVITIPEYNKDLFRVLSTFYKELGVEKDQVEITSHLDSGLYYIFNQDESLRTNSVGLFDYNTDGLHYYRVDISHGHELETIDVIHEDYSEKFNLAAFSGDNIQMDLAFAKIVAAETKKTYISAIYLTGLGFSEKWLNKSRELLTQGRRVFAGQNIYTKGACYKAVGGEYGEFYKKYFVETKENVIFDVGISSEDENDTFIPIAMGGRQ
;
A
#
# COMPACT_ATOMS: atom_id res chain seq x y z
N VAL A 1 2.12 19.96 21.31
CA VAL A 1 1.61 21.11 20.57
C VAL A 1 0.66 21.88 21.50
N GLU A 2 0.78 23.17 21.51
CA GLU A 2 -0.09 24.07 22.29
C GLU A 2 -0.99 24.83 21.31
N VAL A 3 -2.31 24.77 21.54
CA VAL A 3 -3.32 25.46 20.74
C VAL A 3 -4.26 26.19 21.70
N HIS A 4 -4.38 27.51 21.58
CA HIS A 4 -5.22 28.34 22.47
C HIS A 4 -4.98 28.06 23.96
N ASN A 5 -3.72 28.02 24.39
CA ASN A 5 -3.28 27.74 25.77
C ASN A 5 -3.65 26.34 26.31
N VAL A 6 -4.04 25.41 25.42
CA VAL A 6 -4.31 24.01 25.77
C VAL A 6 -3.22 23.14 25.16
N ARG A 7 -2.55 22.32 25.98
CA ARG A 7 -1.56 21.35 25.53
C ARG A 7 -2.22 20.08 25.02
N TYR A 8 -1.89 19.72 23.79
CA TYR A 8 -2.31 18.47 23.14
C TYR A 8 -1.10 17.56 22.91
N SER A 9 -1.23 16.28 23.22
CA SER A 9 -0.26 15.29 22.75
C SER A 9 -0.44 15.07 21.23
N TYR A 10 0.63 14.69 20.53
CA TYR A 10 0.57 14.34 19.12
C TYR A 10 -0.46 13.21 18.86
N ARG A 11 -0.48 12.20 19.75
CA ARG A 11 -1.46 11.13 19.70
C ARG A 11 -2.91 11.66 19.71
N LYS A 12 -3.22 12.58 20.61
CA LYS A 12 -4.57 13.14 20.71
C LYS A 12 -4.96 13.92 19.47
N LEU A 13 -4.04 14.75 18.94
CA LEU A 13 -4.29 15.50 17.70
C LEU A 13 -4.51 14.57 16.52
N PHE A 14 -3.70 13.53 16.39
CA PHE A 14 -3.82 12.53 15.35
C PHE A 14 -5.17 11.81 15.39
N LEU A 15 -5.59 11.34 16.57
CA LEU A 15 -6.91 10.70 16.73
C LEU A 15 -8.06 11.67 16.47
N MET A 16 -7.95 12.93 16.88
CA MET A 16 -8.95 13.96 16.56
C MET A 16 -9.06 14.19 15.05
N MET A 17 -7.93 14.23 14.34
CA MET A 17 -7.91 14.37 12.89
C MET A 17 -8.61 13.18 12.20
N LEU A 18 -8.29 11.94 12.59
CA LEU A 18 -8.92 10.75 12.05
C LEU A 18 -10.44 10.75 12.32
N LYS A 19 -10.83 11.08 13.56
CA LYS A 19 -12.24 11.17 13.93
C LYS A 19 -12.97 12.22 13.09
N MET A 20 -12.37 13.39 12.89
CA MET A 20 -12.96 14.44 12.07
C MET A 20 -13.26 13.96 10.64
N HIS A 21 -12.39 13.14 10.03
CA HIS A 21 -12.66 12.59 8.71
C HIS A 21 -13.85 11.63 8.69
N VAL A 22 -13.96 10.76 9.69
CA VAL A 22 -15.10 9.84 9.80
C VAL A 22 -16.40 10.59 10.11
N ASP A 23 -16.37 11.54 11.04
CA ASP A 23 -17.53 12.37 11.39
C ASP A 23 -18.01 13.19 10.16
N THR A 24 -17.07 13.74 9.36
CA THR A 24 -17.38 14.45 8.12
C THR A 24 -18.04 13.54 7.10
N PHE A 25 -17.59 12.30 6.97
CA PHE A 25 -18.20 11.30 6.10
C PHE A 25 -19.63 10.98 6.57
N LEU A 26 -19.83 10.67 7.85
CA LEU A 26 -21.13 10.36 8.42
C LEU A 26 -22.13 11.54 8.33
N TYR A 27 -21.63 12.77 8.54
CA TYR A 27 -22.43 13.98 8.34
C TYR A 27 -22.88 14.14 6.87
N ARG A 28 -21.99 13.82 5.92
CA ARG A 28 -22.32 13.93 4.48
C ARG A 28 -23.33 12.87 4.02
N TYR A 29 -23.30 11.72 4.64
CA TYR A 29 -24.18 10.58 4.32
C TYR A 29 -25.07 10.27 5.51
N GLU A 30 -26.09 11.13 5.71
CA GLU A 30 -27.03 11.03 6.81
C GLU A 30 -27.70 9.65 6.86
N GLY A 31 -27.70 9.03 8.06
CA GLY A 31 -28.20 7.66 8.25
C GLY A 31 -27.21 6.54 7.89
N ALA A 32 -26.00 6.86 7.40
CA ALA A 32 -24.97 5.87 7.16
C ALA A 32 -24.36 5.36 8.48
N THR A 33 -23.96 4.10 8.48
CA THR A 33 -23.19 3.48 9.58
C THR A 33 -21.86 2.96 9.05
N VAL A 34 -20.83 2.99 9.89
CA VAL A 34 -19.53 2.40 9.55
C VAL A 34 -19.63 0.88 9.68
N LYS A 35 -19.59 0.16 8.58
CA LYS A 35 -19.53 -1.32 8.58
C LYS A 35 -18.09 -1.83 8.70
N LYS A 36 -17.18 -1.19 7.99
CA LYS A 36 -15.74 -1.50 8.05
C LYS A 36 -14.93 -0.24 7.80
N LEU A 37 -13.86 -0.06 8.56
CA LEU A 37 -12.87 1.00 8.42
C LEU A 37 -11.51 0.37 8.17
N VAL A 38 -10.92 0.63 7.02
CA VAL A 38 -9.55 0.20 6.72
C VAL A 38 -8.64 1.42 6.73
N ILE A 39 -7.63 1.38 7.58
CA ILE A 39 -6.62 2.44 7.70
C ILE A 39 -5.35 1.95 7.02
N THR A 40 -4.92 2.65 5.97
CA THR A 40 -3.68 2.32 5.28
C THR A 40 -2.52 3.18 5.79
N ILE A 41 -1.38 2.54 6.07
CA ILE A 41 -0.16 3.17 6.60
C ILE A 41 1.04 2.81 5.73
N PRO A 42 2.10 3.65 5.66
CA PRO A 42 3.27 3.34 4.81
C PRO A 42 3.90 1.99 5.12
N GLU A 43 4.25 1.77 6.37
CA GLU A 43 4.83 0.53 6.89
C GLU A 43 4.27 0.22 8.28
N TYR A 44 4.29 -1.06 8.67
CA TYR A 44 3.89 -1.46 10.00
C TYR A 44 4.88 -0.92 11.05
N ASN A 45 4.39 0.06 11.82
CA ASN A 45 5.10 0.64 12.96
C ASN A 45 4.38 0.25 14.25
N LYS A 46 5.08 -0.35 15.19
CA LYS A 46 4.51 -0.87 16.44
C LYS A 46 3.78 0.20 17.27
N ASP A 47 4.32 1.41 17.34
CA ASP A 47 3.72 2.50 18.12
C ASP A 47 2.50 3.07 17.41
N LEU A 48 2.57 3.26 16.09
CA LEU A 48 1.44 3.68 15.26
C LEU A 48 0.32 2.64 15.31
N PHE A 49 0.67 1.36 15.15
CA PHE A 49 -0.28 0.25 15.27
C PHE A 49 -1.00 0.25 16.62
N ARG A 50 -0.26 0.43 17.73
CA ARG A 50 -0.84 0.51 19.08
C ARG A 50 -1.82 1.68 19.22
N VAL A 51 -1.54 2.82 18.61
CA VAL A 51 -2.45 3.97 18.61
C VAL A 51 -3.69 3.68 17.79
N LEU A 52 -3.52 3.20 16.56
CA LEU A 52 -4.60 2.93 15.63
C LEU A 52 -5.50 1.76 16.08
N SER A 53 -4.91 0.72 16.69
CA SER A 53 -5.67 -0.43 17.20
C SER A 53 -6.62 -0.09 18.35
N THR A 54 -6.53 1.10 18.94
CA THR A 54 -7.47 1.61 19.94
C THR A 54 -8.44 2.64 19.38
N PHE A 55 -8.28 3.02 18.13
CA PHE A 55 -9.03 4.12 17.51
C PHE A 55 -10.54 3.83 17.38
N TYR A 56 -10.92 2.56 17.26
CA TYR A 56 -12.32 2.15 17.22
C TYR A 56 -13.13 2.70 18.42
N LYS A 57 -12.51 2.80 19.59
CA LYS A 57 -13.16 3.33 20.81
C LYS A 57 -13.55 4.81 20.67
N GLU A 58 -12.69 5.59 20.02
CA GLU A 58 -12.93 7.02 19.77
C GLU A 58 -14.03 7.24 18.72
N LEU A 59 -14.20 6.27 17.81
CA LEU A 59 -15.24 6.30 16.78
C LEU A 59 -16.57 5.74 17.22
N GLY A 60 -16.62 4.98 18.33
CA GLY A 60 -17.81 4.25 18.76
C GLY A 60 -18.19 3.09 17.82
N VAL A 61 -17.20 2.48 17.18
CA VAL A 61 -17.34 1.26 16.35
C VAL A 61 -16.72 0.06 17.03
N GLU A 62 -17.08 -1.15 16.62
CA GLU A 62 -16.52 -2.37 17.18
C GLU A 62 -15.10 -2.62 16.65
N LYS A 63 -14.29 -3.37 17.42
CA LYS A 63 -12.89 -3.62 17.11
C LYS A 63 -12.70 -4.38 15.80
N ASP A 64 -13.57 -5.32 15.48
CA ASP A 64 -13.56 -6.14 14.27
C ASP A 64 -13.96 -5.36 13.00
N GLN A 65 -14.52 -4.17 13.18
CA GLN A 65 -14.83 -3.24 12.07
C GLN A 65 -13.60 -2.43 11.64
N VAL A 66 -12.50 -2.44 12.42
CA VAL A 66 -11.29 -1.66 12.11
C VAL A 66 -10.14 -2.57 11.72
N GLU A 67 -9.58 -2.34 10.56
CA GLU A 67 -8.42 -3.03 10.03
C GLU A 67 -7.31 -2.04 9.69
N ILE A 68 -6.06 -2.43 9.94
CA ILE A 68 -4.87 -1.65 9.58
C ILE A 68 -4.11 -2.44 8.52
N THR A 69 -3.76 -1.78 7.44
CA THR A 69 -3.08 -2.39 6.29
C THR A 69 -1.90 -1.53 5.83
N SER A 70 -0.91 -2.12 5.15
CA SER A 70 0.20 -1.37 4.57
C SER A 70 -0.20 -0.66 3.27
N HIS A 71 0.59 0.35 2.86
CA HIS A 71 0.47 0.96 1.54
C HIS A 71 0.70 -0.08 0.44
N LEU A 72 1.67 -0.98 0.64
CA LEU A 72 1.95 -2.05 -0.33
C LEU A 72 0.73 -2.95 -0.52
N ASP A 73 0.16 -3.46 0.56
CA ASP A 73 -1.01 -4.32 0.50
C ASP A 73 -2.22 -3.59 -0.13
N SER A 74 -2.47 -2.33 0.29
CA SER A 74 -3.49 -1.49 -0.35
C SER A 74 -3.23 -1.27 -1.84
N GLY A 75 -1.97 -1.08 -2.23
CA GLY A 75 -1.56 -0.94 -3.63
C GLY A 75 -1.86 -2.20 -4.44
N LEU A 76 -1.60 -3.38 -3.87
CA LEU A 76 -1.95 -4.66 -4.50
C LEU A 76 -3.46 -4.79 -4.68
N TYR A 77 -4.25 -4.52 -3.64
CA TYR A 77 -5.73 -4.50 -3.79
C TYR A 77 -6.18 -3.55 -4.90
N TYR A 78 -5.55 -2.38 -5.02
CA TYR A 78 -5.87 -1.46 -6.11
C TYR A 78 -5.53 -2.05 -7.48
N ILE A 79 -4.31 -2.55 -7.67
CA ILE A 79 -3.80 -3.10 -8.93
C ILE A 79 -4.68 -4.27 -9.40
N PHE A 80 -4.98 -5.20 -8.50
CA PHE A 80 -5.73 -6.41 -8.83
C PHE A 80 -7.23 -6.18 -9.02
N ASN A 81 -7.75 -5.05 -8.59
CA ASN A 81 -9.12 -4.61 -8.88
C ASN A 81 -9.23 -3.74 -10.14
N GLN A 82 -8.14 -3.59 -10.91
CA GLN A 82 -8.19 -3.00 -12.25
C GLN A 82 -8.38 -4.09 -13.31
N ASP A 83 -8.60 -3.65 -14.57
CA ASP A 83 -8.74 -4.53 -15.73
C ASP A 83 -7.54 -5.48 -15.88
N GLU A 84 -7.81 -6.76 -16.16
CA GLU A 84 -6.78 -7.80 -16.27
C GLU A 84 -5.75 -7.51 -17.36
N SER A 85 -6.14 -6.79 -18.42
CA SER A 85 -5.20 -6.37 -19.48
C SER A 85 -4.07 -5.45 -18.99
N LEU A 86 -4.20 -4.87 -17.80
CA LEU A 86 -3.16 -4.03 -17.19
C LEU A 86 -2.09 -4.83 -16.46
N ARG A 87 -2.31 -6.14 -16.27
CA ARG A 87 -1.41 -7.06 -15.54
C ARG A 87 -1.10 -8.35 -16.31
N THR A 88 -1.11 -8.28 -17.62
CA THR A 88 -0.69 -9.42 -18.48
C THR A 88 0.79 -9.77 -18.34
N ASN A 89 1.59 -8.80 -17.92
CA ASN A 89 2.98 -8.95 -17.48
C ASN A 89 3.14 -8.23 -16.15
N SER A 90 4.37 -7.98 -15.73
CA SER A 90 4.65 -7.24 -14.49
C SER A 90 3.97 -5.87 -14.46
N VAL A 91 3.69 -5.40 -13.25
CA VAL A 91 3.15 -4.06 -12.99
C VAL A 91 4.16 -3.27 -12.16
N GLY A 92 4.41 -2.02 -12.53
CA GLY A 92 5.25 -1.10 -11.78
C GLY A 92 4.42 -0.11 -10.95
N LEU A 93 4.85 0.17 -9.74
CA LEU A 93 4.30 1.23 -8.88
C LEU A 93 5.45 2.11 -8.38
N PHE A 94 5.49 3.37 -8.78
CA PHE A 94 6.37 4.37 -8.22
C PHE A 94 5.62 5.19 -7.17
N ASP A 95 6.17 5.25 -5.97
CA ASP A 95 5.70 6.07 -4.87
C ASP A 95 6.75 7.12 -4.52
N TYR A 96 6.41 8.40 -4.71
CA TYR A 96 7.32 9.51 -4.47
C TYR A 96 6.73 10.47 -3.45
N ASN A 97 7.21 10.39 -2.23
CA ASN A 97 6.76 11.16 -1.08
C ASN A 97 7.92 11.89 -0.37
N THR A 98 7.67 12.40 0.83
CA THR A 98 8.65 13.11 1.65
C THR A 98 9.82 12.25 2.09
N ASP A 99 9.64 10.96 2.19
CA ASP A 99 10.64 9.93 2.50
C ASP A 99 11.49 9.54 1.29
N GLY A 100 11.10 9.96 0.09
CA GLY A 100 11.82 9.72 -1.15
C GLY A 100 11.03 8.92 -2.18
N LEU A 101 11.74 8.38 -3.16
CA LEU A 101 11.18 7.58 -4.24
C LEU A 101 11.37 6.09 -3.95
N HIS A 102 10.27 5.36 -3.92
CA HIS A 102 10.22 3.92 -3.84
C HIS A 102 9.62 3.33 -5.12
N TYR A 103 10.11 2.19 -5.53
CA TYR A 103 9.58 1.45 -6.67
C TYR A 103 9.23 0.03 -6.26
N TYR A 104 8.01 -0.38 -6.59
CA TYR A 104 7.54 -1.73 -6.40
C TYR A 104 7.25 -2.36 -7.76
N ARG A 105 7.83 -3.52 -8.02
CA ARG A 105 7.48 -4.35 -9.17
C ARG A 105 6.67 -5.54 -8.69
N VAL A 106 5.51 -5.70 -9.28
CA VAL A 106 4.58 -6.79 -8.99
C VAL A 106 4.67 -7.78 -10.15
N ASP A 107 5.25 -8.92 -9.89
CA ASP A 107 5.39 -10.03 -10.83
C ASP A 107 4.32 -11.09 -10.52
N ILE A 108 3.63 -11.61 -11.55
CA ILE A 108 2.60 -12.61 -11.40
C ILE A 108 3.10 -13.89 -12.06
N SER A 109 3.22 -14.94 -11.28
CA SER A 109 3.58 -16.28 -11.75
C SER A 109 2.37 -17.19 -11.72
N HIS A 110 2.07 -17.81 -12.86
CA HIS A 110 0.97 -18.76 -13.00
C HIS A 110 1.42 -20.15 -12.57
N GLY A 111 0.98 -20.60 -11.40
CA GLY A 111 1.17 -21.95 -10.90
C GLY A 111 0.00 -22.89 -11.30
N HIS A 112 0.15 -24.19 -11.06
CA HIS A 112 -0.90 -25.17 -11.38
C HIS A 112 -2.13 -25.07 -10.47
N GLU A 113 -1.98 -24.62 -9.22
CA GLU A 113 -3.07 -24.53 -8.24
C GLU A 113 -3.33 -23.11 -7.75
N LEU A 114 -2.28 -22.30 -7.58
CA LEU A 114 -2.36 -20.91 -7.12
C LEU A 114 -1.46 -20.03 -7.97
N GLU A 115 -1.91 -18.82 -8.23
CA GLU A 115 -1.07 -17.78 -8.82
C GLU A 115 -0.25 -17.13 -7.70
N THR A 116 1.06 -16.99 -7.91
CA THR A 116 1.96 -16.34 -6.95
C THR A 116 2.22 -14.91 -7.37
N ILE A 117 2.11 -14.00 -6.42
CA ILE A 117 2.49 -12.59 -6.58
C ILE A 117 3.80 -12.39 -5.84
N ASP A 118 4.84 -12.07 -6.59
CA ASP A 118 6.15 -11.64 -6.05
C ASP A 118 6.28 -10.14 -6.13
N VAL A 119 6.66 -9.50 -5.04
CA VAL A 119 6.82 -8.05 -4.96
C VAL A 119 8.28 -7.69 -4.71
N ILE A 120 8.89 -7.11 -5.71
CA ILE A 120 10.26 -6.61 -5.64
C ILE A 120 10.23 -5.12 -5.29
N HIS A 121 10.88 -4.74 -4.21
CA HIS A 121 10.99 -3.35 -3.75
C HIS A 121 12.40 -2.82 -3.96
N GLU A 122 12.52 -1.69 -4.66
CA GLU A 122 13.74 -0.92 -4.83
C GLU A 122 13.59 0.44 -4.16
N ASP A 123 14.49 0.75 -3.24
CA ASP A 123 14.52 2.02 -2.51
C ASP A 123 15.50 2.98 -3.17
N TYR A 124 14.97 4.08 -3.71
CA TYR A 124 15.74 5.17 -4.32
C TYR A 124 15.82 6.42 -3.44
N SER A 125 15.32 6.37 -2.20
CA SER A 125 15.15 7.54 -1.32
C SER A 125 16.45 8.29 -1.04
N GLU A 126 17.58 7.60 -0.93
CA GLU A 126 18.89 8.25 -0.72
C GLU A 126 19.28 9.16 -1.89
N LYS A 127 18.97 8.77 -3.12
CA LYS A 127 19.38 9.45 -4.36
C LYS A 127 18.29 10.30 -4.98
N PHE A 128 17.03 9.98 -4.66
CA PHE A 128 15.86 10.63 -5.24
C PHE A 128 14.85 10.99 -4.14
N ASN A 129 15.04 12.14 -3.52
CA ASN A 129 14.15 12.73 -2.54
C ASN A 129 13.85 14.19 -2.88
N LEU A 130 12.81 14.78 -2.25
CA LEU A 130 12.35 16.12 -2.57
C LEU A 130 13.42 17.22 -2.36
N ALA A 131 14.38 17.00 -1.47
CA ALA A 131 15.46 17.94 -1.19
C ALA A 131 16.65 17.82 -2.17
N ALA A 132 16.83 16.66 -2.80
CA ALA A 132 18.00 16.35 -3.62
C ALA A 132 18.15 17.25 -4.85
N PHE A 133 17.05 17.76 -5.38
CA PHE A 133 17.04 18.55 -6.62
C PHE A 133 16.83 20.05 -6.39
N SER A 134 16.57 20.50 -5.17
CA SER A 134 16.44 21.95 -4.81
C SER A 134 15.52 22.73 -5.76
N GLY A 135 14.48 22.09 -6.31
CA GLY A 135 13.55 22.68 -7.27
C GLY A 135 14.01 22.62 -8.75
N ASP A 136 15.16 21.99 -9.06
CA ASP A 136 15.58 21.75 -10.44
C ASP A 136 14.79 20.60 -11.07
N ASN A 137 13.66 20.95 -11.65
CA ASN A 137 12.74 19.99 -12.30
C ASN A 137 13.38 19.28 -13.50
N ILE A 138 14.37 19.88 -14.18
CA ILE A 138 15.03 19.26 -15.33
C ILE A 138 15.95 18.15 -14.85
N GLN A 139 16.78 18.42 -13.84
CA GLN A 139 17.65 17.39 -13.26
C GLN A 139 16.87 16.27 -12.61
N MET A 140 15.76 16.60 -11.95
CA MET A 140 14.84 15.63 -11.36
C MET A 140 14.24 14.71 -12.43
N ASP A 141 13.73 15.25 -13.54
CA ASP A 141 13.18 14.49 -14.66
C ASP A 141 14.24 13.57 -15.31
N LEU A 142 15.46 14.08 -15.53
CA LEU A 142 16.54 13.28 -16.10
C LEU A 142 17.00 12.16 -15.16
N ALA A 143 17.03 12.41 -13.85
CA ALA A 143 17.36 11.39 -12.87
C ALA A 143 16.27 10.30 -12.82
N PHE A 144 15.01 10.70 -12.80
CA PHE A 144 13.88 9.76 -12.83
C PHE A 144 13.84 8.97 -14.14
N ALA A 145 14.11 9.61 -15.27
CA ALA A 145 14.20 8.94 -16.58
C ALA A 145 15.23 7.80 -16.59
N LYS A 146 16.37 7.97 -15.90
CA LYS A 146 17.38 6.91 -15.75
C LYS A 146 16.85 5.74 -14.93
N ILE A 147 16.12 6.02 -13.85
CA ILE A 147 15.51 4.99 -13.00
C ILE A 147 14.47 4.22 -13.82
N VAL A 148 13.54 4.92 -14.48
CA VAL A 148 12.53 4.30 -15.35
C VAL A 148 13.17 3.41 -16.41
N ALA A 149 14.22 3.89 -17.09
CA ALA A 149 14.91 3.11 -18.10
C ALA A 149 15.59 1.86 -17.52
N ALA A 150 16.15 1.94 -16.31
CA ALA A 150 16.78 0.80 -15.64
C ALA A 150 15.73 -0.26 -15.24
N GLU A 151 14.62 0.17 -14.63
CA GLU A 151 13.57 -0.74 -14.16
C GLU A 151 12.81 -1.40 -15.32
N THR A 152 12.49 -0.64 -16.35
CA THR A 152 11.76 -1.17 -17.52
C THR A 152 12.60 -2.04 -18.46
N LYS A 153 13.91 -2.09 -18.27
CA LYS A 153 14.81 -3.04 -18.95
C LYS A 153 14.81 -4.43 -18.32
N LYS A 154 14.48 -4.54 -17.04
CA LYS A 154 14.57 -5.80 -16.27
C LYS A 154 13.48 -6.80 -16.70
N THR A 155 12.31 -6.31 -17.06
CA THR A 155 11.16 -7.13 -17.43
C THR A 155 10.14 -6.37 -18.28
N TYR A 156 9.21 -7.10 -18.89
CA TYR A 156 8.06 -6.49 -19.57
C TYR A 156 7.03 -6.00 -18.55
N ILE A 157 6.72 -4.72 -18.60
CA ILE A 157 5.77 -4.07 -17.71
C ILE A 157 4.54 -3.67 -18.52
N SER A 158 3.36 -4.14 -18.13
CA SER A 158 2.08 -3.84 -18.79
C SER A 158 1.53 -2.47 -18.38
N ALA A 159 1.63 -2.16 -17.11
CA ALA A 159 1.16 -0.88 -16.55
C ALA A 159 2.13 -0.33 -15.51
N ILE A 160 2.19 1.00 -15.43
CA ILE A 160 2.91 1.71 -14.38
C ILE A 160 1.94 2.64 -13.67
N TYR A 161 1.97 2.62 -12.36
CA TYR A 161 1.24 3.52 -11.48
C TYR A 161 2.21 4.50 -10.84
N LEU A 162 1.83 5.78 -10.82
CA LEU A 162 2.57 6.86 -10.15
C LEU A 162 1.71 7.39 -9.01
N THR A 163 2.22 7.39 -7.80
CA THR A 163 1.55 7.91 -6.62
C THR A 163 2.50 8.70 -5.73
N GLY A 164 1.96 9.45 -4.78
CA GLY A 164 2.74 10.26 -3.87
C GLY A 164 2.81 11.74 -4.25
N LEU A 165 3.03 12.58 -3.26
CA LEU A 165 3.03 14.04 -3.38
C LEU A 165 4.04 14.57 -4.41
N GLY A 166 5.17 13.88 -4.58
CA GLY A 166 6.21 14.25 -5.54
C GLY A 166 5.75 14.20 -7.01
N PHE A 167 4.69 13.44 -7.33
CA PHE A 167 4.10 13.41 -8.66
C PHE A 167 2.93 14.39 -8.85
N SER A 168 2.63 15.24 -7.87
CA SER A 168 1.56 16.25 -8.00
C SER A 168 1.95 17.40 -8.94
N GLU A 169 3.23 17.66 -9.12
CA GLU A 169 3.75 18.73 -9.97
C GLU A 169 4.03 18.26 -11.40
N LYS A 170 3.98 19.20 -12.36
CA LYS A 170 4.19 18.92 -13.78
C LYS A 170 5.66 19.01 -14.17
N TRP A 171 6.50 18.11 -13.66
CA TRP A 171 7.91 18.05 -13.98
C TRP A 171 8.29 16.89 -14.92
N LEU A 172 7.43 15.88 -15.06
CA LEU A 172 7.64 14.74 -15.94
C LEU A 172 7.62 15.18 -17.41
N ASN A 173 8.74 15.06 -18.10
CA ASN A 173 8.90 15.36 -19.52
C ASN A 173 9.60 14.22 -20.23
N LYS A 174 10.92 14.10 -20.09
CA LYS A 174 11.73 13.01 -20.64
C LYS A 174 11.35 11.64 -20.07
N SER A 175 11.15 11.58 -18.77
CA SER A 175 10.69 10.37 -18.09
C SER A 175 9.31 9.92 -18.57
N ARG A 176 8.39 10.86 -18.89
CA ARG A 176 7.06 10.51 -19.40
C ARG A 176 7.13 9.77 -20.74
N GLU A 177 8.03 10.16 -21.64
CA GLU A 177 8.24 9.45 -22.90
C GLU A 177 8.65 7.98 -22.67
N LEU A 178 9.57 7.74 -21.72
CA LEU A 178 10.01 6.40 -21.35
C LEU A 178 8.94 5.59 -20.61
N LEU A 179 8.20 6.24 -19.71
CA LEU A 179 7.09 5.62 -18.97
C LEU A 179 6.02 5.07 -19.93
N THR A 180 5.65 5.85 -20.96
CA THR A 180 4.55 5.51 -21.87
C THR A 180 4.95 4.59 -23.03
N GLN A 181 6.22 4.23 -23.14
CA GLN A 181 6.73 3.42 -24.22
C GLN A 181 6.23 1.96 -24.14
N GLY A 182 5.20 1.65 -24.93
CA GLY A 182 4.62 0.29 -25.01
C GLY A 182 3.81 -0.16 -23.80
N ARG A 183 3.40 0.77 -22.90
CA ARG A 183 2.66 0.44 -21.68
C ARG A 183 1.68 1.53 -21.29
N ARG A 184 0.74 1.19 -20.41
CA ARG A 184 -0.22 2.17 -19.86
C ARG A 184 0.34 2.79 -18.59
N VAL A 185 0.14 4.10 -18.41
CA VAL A 185 0.63 4.85 -17.23
C VAL A 185 -0.53 5.58 -16.59
N PHE A 186 -0.64 5.42 -15.29
CA PHE A 186 -1.68 6.04 -14.48
C PHE A 186 -1.03 6.85 -13.36
N ALA A 187 -1.48 8.07 -13.15
CA ALA A 187 -1.05 8.91 -12.02
C ALA A 187 -2.24 9.19 -11.11
N GLY A 188 -2.07 9.01 -9.81
CA GLY A 188 -3.13 9.27 -8.85
C GLY A 188 -2.64 9.28 -7.41
N GLN A 189 -3.13 10.27 -6.64
CA GLN A 189 -2.75 10.47 -5.24
C GLN A 189 -3.52 9.56 -4.27
N ASN A 190 -4.52 8.84 -4.76
CA ASN A 190 -5.46 8.08 -3.91
C ASN A 190 -5.42 6.56 -4.18
N ILE A 191 -4.32 6.05 -4.73
CA ILE A 191 -4.17 4.62 -5.04
C ILE A 191 -4.33 3.78 -3.77
N TYR A 192 -3.62 4.11 -2.70
CA TYR A 192 -3.69 3.39 -1.43
C TYR A 192 -5.05 3.50 -0.75
N THR A 193 -5.66 4.69 -0.75
CA THR A 193 -7.00 4.88 -0.19
C THR A 193 -8.05 4.08 -0.96
N LYS A 194 -7.97 4.04 -2.29
CA LYS A 194 -8.87 3.20 -3.10
C LYS A 194 -8.64 1.72 -2.86
N GLY A 195 -7.38 1.28 -2.77
CA GLY A 195 -7.04 -0.09 -2.44
C GLY A 195 -7.58 -0.50 -1.07
N ALA A 196 -7.43 0.36 -0.06
CA ALA A 196 -8.02 0.16 1.24
C ALA A 196 -9.57 0.07 1.18
N CYS A 197 -10.22 0.85 0.31
CA CYS A 197 -11.65 0.73 0.05
C CYS A 197 -12.00 -0.64 -0.56
N TYR A 198 -11.24 -1.12 -1.55
CA TYR A 198 -11.45 -2.46 -2.11
C TYR A 198 -11.29 -3.54 -1.03
N LYS A 199 -10.29 -3.42 -0.17
CA LYS A 199 -10.11 -4.31 0.97
C LYS A 199 -11.29 -4.24 1.96
N ALA A 200 -11.82 -3.05 2.23
CA ALA A 200 -12.97 -2.88 3.11
C ALA A 200 -14.25 -3.54 2.57
N VAL A 201 -14.46 -3.48 1.27
CA VAL A 201 -15.62 -4.07 0.58
C VAL A 201 -15.44 -5.58 0.36
N GLY A 202 -14.31 -6.12 0.72
CA GLY A 202 -13.75 -7.44 0.44
C GLY A 202 -14.60 -8.69 0.66
N GLY A 203 -15.90 -8.55 1.03
CA GLY A 203 -16.85 -9.66 0.94
C GLY A 203 -17.05 -10.17 -0.50
N GLU A 204 -17.01 -9.28 -1.49
CA GLU A 204 -17.09 -9.61 -2.93
C GLU A 204 -15.71 -9.83 -3.56
N TYR A 205 -14.66 -9.19 -3.01
CA TYR A 205 -13.27 -9.24 -3.50
C TYR A 205 -12.33 -10.02 -2.58
N GLY A 206 -12.83 -10.61 -1.51
CA GLY A 206 -12.09 -11.52 -0.62
C GLY A 206 -11.58 -12.79 -1.30
N GLU A 207 -12.01 -13.01 -2.55
CA GLU A 207 -11.46 -14.02 -3.45
C GLU A 207 -10.03 -13.70 -3.93
N PHE A 208 -9.57 -12.44 -3.80
CA PHE A 208 -8.21 -12.06 -4.17
C PHE A 208 -7.17 -12.94 -3.46
N TYR A 209 -7.22 -13.03 -2.13
CA TYR A 209 -6.29 -13.87 -1.37
C TYR A 209 -6.58 -15.38 -1.46
N LYS A 210 -7.75 -15.78 -1.96
CA LYS A 210 -8.01 -17.20 -2.25
C LYS A 210 -7.38 -17.64 -3.56
N LYS A 211 -7.24 -16.70 -4.51
CA LYS A 211 -6.71 -16.98 -5.85
C LYS A 211 -5.21 -16.76 -5.92
N TYR A 212 -4.68 -15.81 -5.13
CA TYR A 212 -3.28 -15.39 -5.19
C TYR A 212 -2.56 -15.68 -3.88
N PHE A 213 -1.37 -16.22 -4.00
CA PHE A 213 -0.41 -16.29 -2.93
C PHE A 213 0.52 -15.07 -3.04
N VAL A 214 0.48 -14.17 -2.04
CA VAL A 214 1.26 -12.93 -2.05
C VAL A 214 2.52 -13.11 -1.22
N GLU A 215 3.67 -13.10 -1.87
CA GLU A 215 4.98 -13.14 -1.23
C GLU A 215 5.46 -11.71 -0.94
N THR A 216 5.42 -11.31 0.33
CA THR A 216 5.95 -10.03 0.81
C THR A 216 6.76 -10.27 2.09
N LYS A 217 7.54 -9.26 2.50
CA LYS A 217 8.27 -9.31 3.79
C LYS A 217 7.34 -9.34 5.01
N GLU A 218 6.06 -9.04 4.81
CA GLU A 218 5.05 -8.92 5.87
C GLU A 218 4.22 -10.19 6.02
N ASN A 219 4.25 -11.09 5.03
CA ASN A 219 3.46 -12.32 5.02
C ASN A 219 4.33 -13.53 5.35
N VAL A 220 3.88 -14.34 6.30
CA VAL A 220 4.49 -15.64 6.58
C VAL A 220 4.08 -16.63 5.49
N ILE A 221 5.07 -17.17 4.78
CA ILE A 221 4.87 -18.09 3.65
C ILE A 221 4.55 -19.50 4.13
N PHE A 222 5.23 -19.94 5.20
CA PHE A 222 5.11 -21.27 5.76
C PHE A 222 4.41 -21.24 7.11
N ASP A 223 3.73 -22.33 7.45
CA ASP A 223 3.26 -22.52 8.79
C ASP A 223 4.46 -22.62 9.74
N VAL A 224 4.49 -21.75 10.74
CA VAL A 224 5.49 -21.75 11.79
C VAL A 224 4.83 -22.26 13.06
N GLY A 225 5.38 -23.31 13.66
CA GLY A 225 4.80 -23.91 14.84
C GLY A 225 5.82 -24.74 15.62
N ILE A 226 5.35 -25.37 16.67
CA ILE A 226 6.10 -26.29 17.51
C ILE A 226 5.55 -27.69 17.25
N SER A 227 6.41 -28.62 16.85
CA SER A 227 6.06 -30.05 16.85
C SER A 227 6.26 -30.60 18.26
N SER A 228 5.26 -31.28 18.77
CA SER A 228 5.39 -32.06 20.00
C SER A 228 5.95 -33.44 19.65
N GLU A 229 6.94 -33.92 20.41
CA GLU A 229 7.50 -35.29 20.29
C GLU A 229 6.59 -36.35 20.95
N ASP A 230 5.32 -36.02 21.20
CA ASP A 230 4.35 -36.97 21.71
C ASP A 230 3.95 -37.99 20.63
N GLU A 231 3.42 -39.15 21.06
CA GLU A 231 3.04 -40.31 20.20
C GLU A 231 2.14 -39.95 18.99
N ASN A 232 1.59 -38.73 18.93
CA ASN A 232 0.71 -38.24 17.86
C ASN A 232 1.36 -37.21 16.93
N ASP A 233 2.64 -36.86 17.12
CA ASP A 233 3.37 -35.88 16.28
C ASP A 233 2.54 -34.61 16.00
N THR A 234 1.99 -34.01 17.06
CA THR A 234 1.04 -32.90 16.97
C THR A 234 1.78 -31.60 16.64
N PHE A 235 1.48 -31.00 15.48
CA PHE A 235 1.96 -29.67 15.11
C PHE A 235 1.06 -28.59 15.71
N ILE A 236 1.62 -27.71 16.56
CA ILE A 236 0.92 -26.56 17.16
C ILE A 236 1.33 -25.31 16.40
N PRO A 237 0.47 -24.76 15.55
CA PRO A 237 0.83 -23.59 14.76
C PRO A 237 0.91 -22.33 15.63
N ILE A 238 1.99 -21.56 15.47
CA ILE A 238 2.18 -20.22 16.06
C ILE A 238 1.78 -19.15 15.04
N ALA A 239 2.12 -19.37 13.78
CA ALA A 239 1.69 -18.54 12.65
C ALA A 239 1.37 -19.45 11.47
N MET A 240 0.28 -19.14 10.78
CA MET A 240 -0.18 -19.90 9.62
C MET A 240 0.25 -19.18 8.33
N GLY A 241 0.92 -19.90 7.46
CA GLY A 241 1.34 -19.38 6.18
C GLY A 241 0.15 -19.06 5.26
N GLY A 242 0.25 -17.98 4.48
CA GLY A 242 -0.78 -17.58 3.53
C GLY A 242 -2.11 -17.15 4.17
N ARG A 243 -2.19 -16.99 5.48
CA ARG A 243 -3.35 -16.46 6.22
C ARG A 243 -2.98 -15.16 6.89
N GLN A 244 -3.78 -14.14 6.66
CA GLN A 244 -3.76 -12.87 7.42
C GLN A 244 -4.65 -12.97 8.65
#